data_9f2562495c549895f5e60a7f347811d0
#
_entry.id   9f2562495c549895f5e60a7f347811d0
#
_cell.length_a   1.000
_cell.length_b   1.000
_cell.length_c   1.000
_cell.angle_alpha   90.00
_cell.angle_beta   90.00
_cell.angle_gamma   90.00
#
_symmetry.space_group_name_H-M   'P 1'
#
loop_
_entity.id
_entity.type
_entity.pdbx_description
1 polymer ?
#
loop_
_entity_poly.entity_id
_entity_poly.type
_entity_poly.pdbx_seq_one_letter_code
_entity_poly.pdbx_strand_id
1 'polypeptide(L)'
;PAPGVTATCDTVGVIGPVVTLLSSIAAVEAIKLIVGRGTLNPGLLHFDLWLHEYEQFGGGGPRPGCPTCDLHHLEFLEAEAGATSAALCGRNAVQVSVTAPGGRAPRLDLARLERQLAPVASRLARNEYLLRAQIDGYEFTVFPDNRAIIKGTEDENLAKGLFAKYIGG
;
A
#
# COMPACT_ATOMS: atom_id res chain seq x y z
N PRO A 1 -2.52 14.48 4.52
CA PRO A 1 -3.06 15.20 3.37
C PRO A 1 -4.30 14.47 2.86
N ALA A 2 -5.30 15.22 2.38
CA ALA A 2 -6.46 14.61 1.79
C ALA A 2 -6.08 13.76 0.57
N PRO A 3 -6.78 12.63 0.29
CA PRO A 3 -6.53 11.82 -0.88
C PRO A 3 -6.60 12.66 -2.16
N GLY A 4 -5.65 12.47 -3.07
CA GLY A 4 -5.58 13.18 -4.37
C GLY A 4 -4.91 14.55 -4.36
N VAL A 5 -4.45 15.07 -3.20
CA VAL A 5 -3.74 16.37 -3.12
C VAL A 5 -2.24 16.22 -3.28
N THR A 6 -1.70 15.05 -3.02
CA THR A 6 -0.25 14.79 -3.13
C THR A 6 0.12 14.38 -4.55
N ALA A 7 1.18 15.00 -5.09
CA ALA A 7 1.75 14.57 -6.35
C ALA A 7 2.18 13.10 -6.28
N THR A 8 1.87 12.34 -7.31
CA THR A 8 2.22 10.91 -7.42
C THR A 8 3.33 10.72 -8.44
N CYS A 9 3.97 9.55 -8.44
CA CYS A 9 4.97 9.21 -9.46
C CYS A 9 4.46 9.35 -10.89
N ASP A 10 3.15 9.14 -11.10
CA ASP A 10 2.53 9.24 -12.43
C ASP A 10 2.25 10.69 -12.85
N THR A 11 1.98 11.56 -11.87
CA THR A 11 1.67 12.96 -12.18
C THR A 11 2.89 13.83 -12.35
N VAL A 12 4.00 13.52 -11.66
CA VAL A 12 5.26 14.30 -11.71
C VAL A 12 6.44 13.53 -12.28
N GLY A 13 6.33 12.22 -12.39
CA GLY A 13 7.44 11.35 -12.79
C GLY A 13 8.47 11.13 -11.69
N VAL A 14 9.37 10.18 -11.92
CA VAL A 14 10.51 9.91 -11.04
C VAL A 14 11.72 9.58 -11.90
N ILE A 15 12.84 10.24 -11.66
CA ILE A 15 14.09 9.92 -12.33
C ILE A 15 14.80 8.76 -11.61
N GLY A 16 15.21 7.73 -12.39
CA GLY A 16 15.83 6.52 -11.85
C GLY A 16 17.05 6.75 -10.93
N PRO A 17 17.96 7.68 -11.24
CA PRO A 17 19.12 8.01 -10.39
C PRO A 17 18.75 8.39 -8.94
N VAL A 18 17.65 9.11 -8.71
CA VAL A 18 17.20 9.45 -7.34
C VAL A 18 16.82 8.19 -6.57
N VAL A 19 16.07 7.28 -7.20
CA VAL A 19 15.66 6.02 -6.58
C VAL A 19 16.89 5.17 -6.23
N THR A 20 17.86 5.08 -7.15
CA THR A 20 19.09 4.33 -6.92
C THR A 20 19.90 4.90 -5.76
N LEU A 21 20.07 6.23 -5.69
CA LEU A 21 20.77 6.89 -4.61
C LEU A 21 20.14 6.59 -3.25
N LEU A 22 18.82 6.81 -3.13
CA LEU A 22 18.10 6.61 -1.88
C LEU A 22 18.10 5.12 -1.45
N SER A 23 17.96 4.20 -2.41
CA SER A 23 18.02 2.77 -2.13
C SER A 23 19.42 2.34 -1.65
N SER A 24 20.48 2.91 -2.22
CA SER A 24 21.85 2.63 -1.80
C SER A 24 22.12 3.13 -0.38
N ILE A 25 21.65 4.34 -0.04
CA ILE A 25 21.77 4.89 1.32
C ILE A 25 21.00 3.99 2.30
N ALA A 26 19.74 3.65 2.00
CA ALA A 26 18.94 2.80 2.85
C ALA A 26 19.58 1.41 3.08
N ALA A 27 20.18 0.83 2.05
CA ALA A 27 20.89 -0.44 2.16
C ALA A 27 22.11 -0.34 3.09
N VAL A 28 22.89 0.74 3.00
CA VAL A 28 24.03 0.97 3.90
C VAL A 28 23.57 1.16 5.35
N GLU A 29 22.50 1.91 5.58
CA GLU A 29 21.93 2.06 6.93
C GLU A 29 21.45 0.70 7.51
N ALA A 30 20.81 -0.12 6.69
CA ALA A 30 20.42 -1.47 7.09
C ALA A 30 21.63 -2.36 7.43
N ILE A 31 22.69 -2.31 6.64
CA ILE A 31 23.94 -3.05 6.90
C ILE A 31 24.56 -2.60 8.23
N LYS A 32 24.62 -1.29 8.51
CA LYS A 32 25.13 -0.77 9.78
C LYS A 32 24.34 -1.30 10.97
N LEU A 33 22.99 -1.36 10.87
CA LEU A 33 22.13 -1.93 11.90
C LEU A 33 22.42 -3.42 12.14
N ILE A 34 22.55 -4.20 11.08
CA ILE A 34 22.80 -5.65 11.16
C ILE A 34 24.19 -5.94 11.75
N VAL A 35 25.21 -5.20 11.31
CA VAL A 35 26.60 -5.38 11.74
C VAL A 35 26.86 -4.80 13.13
N GLY A 36 26.01 -3.89 13.60
CA GLY A 36 26.18 -3.18 14.88
C GLY A 36 27.38 -2.23 14.88
N ARG A 37 27.81 -1.73 13.73
CA ARG A 37 28.96 -0.82 13.57
C ARG A 37 28.63 0.33 12.63
N GLY A 38 29.32 1.46 12.85
CA GLY A 38 29.13 2.70 12.09
C GLY A 38 28.12 3.61 12.77
N THR A 39 28.05 4.86 12.29
CA THR A 39 27.09 5.85 12.75
C THR A 39 25.87 5.84 11.87
N LEU A 40 24.69 5.64 12.47
CA LEU A 40 23.42 5.75 11.77
C LEU A 40 23.10 7.21 11.45
N ASN A 41 22.36 7.42 10.38
CA ASN A 41 21.85 8.75 10.06
C ASN A 41 20.91 9.23 11.19
N PRO A 42 21.19 10.38 11.84
CA PRO A 42 20.40 10.82 12.98
C PRO A 42 19.11 11.55 12.61
N GLY A 43 18.81 11.72 11.32
CA GLY A 43 17.71 12.56 10.91
C GLY A 43 17.17 12.28 9.52
N LEU A 44 16.60 13.32 8.92
CA LEU A 44 16.06 13.28 7.57
C LEU A 44 17.12 13.74 6.57
N LEU A 45 17.35 12.96 5.52
CA LEU A 45 18.17 13.36 4.38
C LEU A 45 17.27 13.85 3.25
N HIS A 46 17.58 15.03 2.72
CA HIS A 46 16.97 15.61 1.54
C HIS A 46 18.01 15.69 0.42
N PHE A 47 17.60 15.26 -0.78
CA PHE A 47 18.42 15.35 -1.99
C PHE A 47 17.57 15.93 -3.12
N ASP A 48 18.02 17.04 -3.70
CA ASP A 48 17.59 17.46 -5.02
C ASP A 48 18.76 17.28 -5.99
N LEU A 49 18.73 16.22 -6.78
CA LEU A 49 19.80 15.90 -7.73
C LEU A 49 19.81 16.83 -8.93
N TRP A 50 18.68 17.50 -9.22
CA TRP A 50 18.58 18.42 -10.34
C TRP A 50 19.19 19.77 -10.02
N LEU A 51 19.00 20.23 -8.78
CA LEU A 51 19.55 21.49 -8.29
C LEU A 51 20.89 21.32 -7.56
N HIS A 52 21.38 20.08 -7.38
CA HIS A 52 22.57 19.74 -6.60
C HIS A 52 22.48 20.17 -5.13
N GLU A 53 21.29 20.07 -4.56
CA GLU A 53 21.03 20.39 -3.16
C GLU A 53 21.02 19.11 -2.31
N TYR A 54 21.77 19.17 -1.20
CA TYR A 54 21.90 18.07 -0.24
C TYR A 54 21.79 18.64 1.16
N GLU A 55 20.74 18.24 1.87
CA GLU A 55 20.50 18.74 3.22
C GLU A 55 20.27 17.60 4.20
N GLN A 56 20.77 17.78 5.40
CA GLN A 56 20.49 16.89 6.52
C GLN A 56 19.79 17.68 7.62
N PHE A 57 18.55 17.33 7.87
CA PHE A 57 17.78 17.89 8.98
C PHE A 57 17.96 17.01 10.21
N GLY A 58 18.21 17.63 11.36
CA GLY A 58 18.30 16.92 12.63
C GLY A 58 17.00 16.16 12.93
N GLY A 59 17.10 14.92 13.37
CA GLY A 59 15.95 14.16 13.86
C GLY A 59 15.45 14.80 15.16
N GLY A 60 14.25 15.40 15.10
CA GLY A 60 13.57 15.82 16.32
C GLY A 60 13.16 14.58 17.10
N GLY A 61 13.43 14.54 18.40
CA GLY A 61 12.84 13.55 19.29
C GLY A 61 11.31 13.69 19.38
N PRO A 62 10.65 12.82 20.14
CA PRO A 62 9.22 12.91 20.38
C PRO A 62 8.84 14.32 20.88
N ARG A 63 7.87 14.96 20.25
CA ARG A 63 7.37 16.25 20.72
C ARG A 63 6.32 16.04 21.80
N PRO A 64 6.33 16.81 22.91
CA PRO A 64 5.27 16.77 23.91
C PRO A 64 3.90 17.00 23.25
N GLY A 65 2.91 16.17 23.60
CA GLY A 65 1.57 16.20 23.03
C GLY A 65 1.44 15.62 21.61
N CYS A 66 2.50 15.02 21.07
CA CYS A 66 2.40 14.29 19.80
C CYS A 66 1.48 13.08 19.97
N PRO A 67 0.37 12.95 19.21
CA PRO A 67 -0.55 11.83 19.36
C PRO A 67 0.17 10.47 19.26
N THR A 68 1.03 10.30 18.27
CA THR A 68 1.70 9.03 18.02
C THR A 68 2.88 8.75 18.94
N CYS A 69 3.82 9.72 19.10
CA CYS A 69 5.08 9.46 19.80
C CYS A 69 4.99 9.62 21.33
N ASP A 70 4.09 10.49 21.81
CA ASP A 70 3.94 10.83 23.22
C ASP A 70 2.69 10.22 23.84
N LEU A 71 1.54 10.36 23.16
CA LEU A 71 0.27 9.84 23.65
C LEU A 71 -0.02 8.40 23.22
N HIS A 72 0.84 7.81 22.39
CA HIS A 72 0.69 6.44 21.82
C HIS A 72 -0.67 6.20 21.16
N HIS A 73 -1.33 7.24 20.66
CA HIS A 73 -2.56 7.14 19.91
C HIS A 73 -2.23 6.84 18.45
N LEU A 74 -2.43 5.60 18.04
CA LEU A 74 -2.08 5.10 16.71
C LEU A 74 -3.32 5.13 15.80
N GLU A 75 -3.75 6.33 15.43
CA GLU A 75 -4.99 6.61 14.69
C GLU A 75 -5.26 5.63 13.53
N PHE A 76 -4.25 5.31 12.72
CA PHE A 76 -4.41 4.41 11.58
C PHE A 76 -4.44 2.92 11.94
N LEU A 77 -3.90 2.53 13.10
CA LEU A 77 -3.96 1.17 13.60
C LEU A 77 -5.23 0.93 14.42
N GLU A 78 -5.75 1.99 15.04
CA GLU A 78 -6.94 1.98 15.89
C GLU A 78 -8.21 2.30 15.10
N ALA A 79 -8.08 2.67 13.82
CA ALA A 79 -9.21 2.93 12.94
C ALA A 79 -10.20 1.76 12.93
N GLU A 80 -11.48 2.09 13.00
CA GLU A 80 -12.55 1.08 12.97
C GLU A 80 -12.45 0.20 11.72
N ALA A 81 -12.84 -1.06 11.91
CA ALA A 81 -12.87 -2.04 10.84
C ALA A 81 -13.74 -1.54 9.67
N GLY A 82 -13.19 -1.59 8.48
CA GLY A 82 -13.89 -1.16 7.28
C GLY A 82 -13.10 -1.52 6.02
N ALA A 83 -13.76 -1.41 4.88
CA ALA A 83 -13.09 -1.51 3.60
C ALA A 83 -12.31 -0.22 3.34
N THR A 84 -10.98 -0.32 3.33
CA THR A 84 -10.10 0.75 2.87
C THR A 84 -9.76 0.55 1.41
N SER A 85 -9.62 1.64 0.66
CA SER A 85 -9.20 1.60 -0.74
C SER A 85 -8.04 2.54 -0.97
N ALA A 86 -7.20 2.21 -1.93
CA ALA A 86 -6.14 3.06 -2.42
C ALA A 86 -5.99 2.87 -3.93
N ALA A 87 -6.05 3.97 -4.68
CA ALA A 87 -5.72 3.93 -6.11
C ALA A 87 -4.25 3.58 -6.28
N LEU A 88 -3.97 2.64 -7.17
CA LEU A 88 -2.60 2.23 -7.49
C LEU A 88 -2.08 3.09 -8.64
N CYS A 89 -1.12 3.94 -8.34
CA CYS A 89 -0.51 4.86 -9.29
C CYS A 89 -0.10 4.16 -10.61
N GLY A 90 -0.51 4.74 -11.77
CA GLY A 90 -0.11 4.32 -13.12
C GLY A 90 -0.63 2.96 -13.58
N ARG A 91 -1.59 2.37 -12.90
CA ARG A 91 -2.05 1.02 -13.24
C ARG A 91 -3.52 0.90 -13.61
N ASN A 92 -4.27 2.02 -13.62
CA ASN A 92 -5.73 1.99 -13.77
C ASN A 92 -6.35 0.90 -12.89
N ALA A 93 -5.99 0.94 -11.61
CA ALA A 93 -6.33 -0.11 -10.66
C ALA A 93 -6.49 0.46 -9.24
N VAL A 94 -7.40 -0.13 -8.48
CA VAL A 94 -7.65 0.20 -7.07
C VAL A 94 -7.39 -1.05 -6.23
N GLN A 95 -6.62 -0.88 -5.16
CA GLN A 95 -6.52 -1.89 -4.12
C GLN A 95 -7.62 -1.66 -3.09
N VAL A 96 -8.39 -2.70 -2.80
CA VAL A 96 -9.37 -2.73 -1.72
C VAL A 96 -8.91 -3.74 -0.68
N SER A 97 -8.96 -3.36 0.58
CA SER A 97 -8.62 -4.22 1.72
C SER A 97 -9.72 -4.14 2.76
N VAL A 98 -10.12 -5.28 3.31
CA VAL A 98 -11.08 -5.32 4.42
C VAL A 98 -10.31 -5.66 5.69
N THR A 99 -10.41 -4.78 6.67
CA THR A 99 -9.80 -4.95 7.99
C THR A 99 -10.88 -5.27 9.02
N ALA A 100 -10.70 -6.33 9.78
CA ALA A 100 -11.59 -6.67 10.90
C ALA A 100 -11.20 -5.89 12.17
N PRO A 101 -12.11 -5.75 13.15
CA PRO A 101 -11.79 -5.21 14.46
C PRO A 101 -10.59 -5.98 15.06
N GLY A 102 -9.57 -5.23 15.52
CA GLY A 102 -8.32 -5.82 16.00
C GLY A 102 -7.25 -6.07 14.92
N GLY A 103 -7.42 -5.52 13.70
CA GLY A 103 -6.35 -5.42 12.69
C GLY A 103 -6.07 -6.68 11.88
N ARG A 104 -6.77 -7.79 12.11
CA ARG A 104 -6.53 -9.04 11.38
C ARG A 104 -7.78 -9.44 10.62
N ALA A 105 -7.76 -9.26 9.30
CA ALA A 105 -8.84 -9.75 8.45
C ALA A 105 -8.92 -11.29 8.49
N PRO A 106 -10.13 -11.88 8.46
CA PRO A 106 -10.29 -13.31 8.29
C PRO A 106 -9.67 -13.75 6.95
N ARG A 107 -8.97 -14.87 6.97
CA ARG A 107 -8.34 -15.40 5.77
C ARG A 107 -9.39 -15.91 4.79
N LEU A 108 -9.33 -15.45 3.55
CA LEU A 108 -10.21 -15.92 2.48
C LEU A 108 -9.83 -17.33 2.02
N ASP A 109 -10.84 -18.19 1.89
CA ASP A 109 -10.70 -19.45 1.20
C ASP A 109 -10.81 -19.21 -0.33
N LEU A 110 -9.65 -19.15 -0.99
CA LEU A 110 -9.58 -18.90 -2.43
C LEU A 110 -10.24 -20.03 -3.24
N ALA A 111 -10.28 -21.28 -2.75
CA ALA A 111 -10.93 -22.38 -3.44
C ALA A 111 -12.46 -22.26 -3.38
N ARG A 112 -13.00 -21.78 -2.27
CA ARG A 112 -14.42 -21.45 -2.14
C ARG A 112 -14.79 -20.29 -3.06
N LEU A 113 -13.98 -19.23 -3.05
CA LEU A 113 -14.19 -18.04 -3.89
C LEU A 113 -14.11 -18.39 -5.38
N GLU A 114 -13.20 -19.27 -5.81
CA GLU A 114 -13.09 -19.76 -7.17
C GLU A 114 -14.42 -20.39 -7.64
N ARG A 115 -15.00 -21.29 -6.83
CA ARG A 115 -16.30 -21.92 -7.14
C ARG A 115 -17.44 -20.90 -7.22
N GLN A 116 -17.40 -19.88 -6.36
CA GLN A 116 -18.41 -18.81 -6.35
C GLN A 116 -18.33 -17.94 -7.61
N LEU A 117 -17.14 -17.63 -8.09
CA LEU A 117 -16.92 -16.75 -9.23
C LEU A 117 -16.99 -17.47 -10.59
N ALA A 118 -16.85 -18.79 -10.61
CA ALA A 118 -16.87 -19.59 -11.85
C ALA A 118 -18.07 -19.33 -12.77
N PRO A 119 -19.31 -19.10 -12.28
CA PRO A 119 -20.44 -18.84 -13.16
C PRO A 119 -20.43 -17.46 -13.84
N VAL A 120 -19.70 -16.48 -13.29
CA VAL A 120 -19.72 -15.06 -13.73
C VAL A 120 -18.39 -14.60 -14.33
N ALA A 121 -17.32 -15.35 -14.12
CA ALA A 121 -16.00 -14.99 -14.62
C ALA A 121 -15.79 -15.47 -16.06
N SER A 122 -15.36 -14.58 -16.95
CA SER A 122 -14.94 -14.93 -18.33
C SER A 122 -13.57 -15.62 -18.34
N ARG A 123 -12.72 -15.32 -17.37
CA ARG A 123 -11.43 -16.00 -17.10
C ARG A 123 -11.27 -16.18 -15.61
N LEU A 124 -10.76 -17.34 -15.20
CA LEU A 124 -10.52 -17.67 -13.81
C LEU A 124 -9.25 -18.51 -13.69
N ALA A 125 -8.36 -18.13 -12.78
CA ALA A 125 -7.14 -18.86 -12.51
C ALA A 125 -6.77 -18.70 -11.03
N ARG A 126 -6.41 -19.77 -10.36
CA ARG A 126 -6.01 -19.79 -8.96
C ARG A 126 -4.70 -20.55 -8.76
N ASN A 127 -3.90 -20.05 -7.82
CA ASN A 127 -2.80 -20.78 -7.22
C ASN A 127 -2.89 -20.70 -5.68
N GLU A 128 -1.86 -21.11 -4.96
CA GLU A 128 -1.84 -21.06 -3.50
C GLU A 128 -1.77 -19.64 -2.92
N TYR A 129 -1.32 -18.65 -3.72
CA TYR A 129 -1.06 -17.27 -3.27
C TYR A 129 -2.15 -16.28 -3.67
N LEU A 130 -2.86 -16.54 -4.77
CA LEU A 130 -3.85 -15.60 -5.30
C LEU A 130 -4.86 -16.28 -6.22
N LEU A 131 -5.99 -15.60 -6.40
CA LEU A 131 -6.99 -15.91 -7.42
C LEU A 131 -7.11 -14.72 -8.37
N ARG A 132 -7.07 -14.99 -9.68
CA ARG A 132 -7.37 -14.00 -10.72
C ARG A 132 -8.69 -14.33 -11.38
N ALA A 133 -9.54 -13.31 -11.55
CA ALA A 133 -10.82 -13.43 -12.22
C ALA A 133 -11.02 -12.21 -13.15
N GLN A 134 -11.63 -12.45 -14.31
CA GLN A 134 -12.09 -11.36 -15.18
C GLN A 134 -13.62 -11.38 -15.20
N ILE A 135 -14.22 -10.28 -14.74
CA ILE A 135 -15.67 -10.18 -14.53
C ILE A 135 -16.10 -8.76 -14.95
N ASP A 136 -17.13 -8.64 -15.78
CA ASP A 136 -17.72 -7.37 -16.23
C ASP A 136 -16.68 -6.37 -16.81
N GLY A 137 -15.62 -6.87 -17.46
CA GLY A 137 -14.56 -6.04 -18.02
C GLY A 137 -13.44 -5.65 -17.03
N TYR A 138 -13.59 -5.97 -15.74
CA TYR A 138 -12.59 -5.72 -14.70
C TYR A 138 -11.75 -6.97 -14.42
N GLU A 139 -10.44 -6.76 -14.14
CA GLU A 139 -9.57 -7.84 -13.70
C GLU A 139 -9.41 -7.77 -12.17
N PHE A 140 -9.77 -8.85 -11.49
CA PHE A 140 -9.63 -9.01 -10.05
C PHE A 140 -8.40 -9.86 -9.75
N THR A 141 -7.54 -9.39 -8.87
CA THR A 141 -6.49 -10.22 -8.25
C THR A 141 -6.74 -10.24 -6.75
N VAL A 142 -7.20 -11.38 -6.23
CA VAL A 142 -7.62 -11.54 -4.84
C VAL A 142 -6.58 -12.35 -4.07
N PHE A 143 -6.26 -11.89 -2.86
CA PHE A 143 -5.28 -12.51 -1.97
C PHE A 143 -5.93 -13.13 -0.74
N PRO A 144 -5.29 -14.13 -0.11
CA PRO A 144 -5.84 -14.80 1.07
C PRO A 144 -6.03 -13.88 2.29
N ASP A 145 -5.35 -12.75 2.33
CA ASP A 145 -5.43 -11.75 3.41
C ASP A 145 -6.61 -10.78 3.28
N ASN A 146 -7.59 -11.11 2.47
CA ASN A 146 -8.80 -10.32 2.20
C ASN A 146 -8.52 -8.98 1.49
N ARG A 147 -7.43 -8.94 0.75
CA ARG A 147 -7.05 -7.85 -0.13
C ARG A 147 -7.36 -8.21 -1.57
N ALA A 148 -7.84 -7.26 -2.34
CA ALA A 148 -8.02 -7.42 -3.79
C ALA A 148 -7.48 -6.20 -4.54
N ILE A 149 -6.91 -6.44 -5.71
CA ILE A 149 -6.58 -5.41 -6.70
C ILE A 149 -7.60 -5.54 -7.83
N ILE A 150 -8.31 -4.46 -8.10
CA ILE A 150 -9.32 -4.37 -9.16
C ILE A 150 -8.77 -3.43 -10.23
N LYS A 151 -8.45 -3.98 -11.39
CA LYS A 151 -7.93 -3.24 -12.54
C LYS A 151 -9.05 -2.95 -13.53
N GLY A 152 -8.98 -1.79 -14.19
CA GLY A 152 -9.99 -1.29 -15.11
C GLY A 152 -10.75 -0.09 -14.58
N THR A 153 -10.42 0.38 -13.36
CA THR A 153 -10.98 1.60 -12.77
C THR A 153 -9.97 2.27 -11.84
N GLU A 154 -10.09 3.58 -11.70
CA GLU A 154 -9.42 4.40 -10.69
C GLU A 154 -10.41 4.93 -9.64
N ASP A 155 -11.71 4.68 -9.83
CA ASP A 155 -12.76 5.06 -8.90
C ASP A 155 -12.80 4.09 -7.71
N GLU A 156 -12.42 4.59 -6.54
CA GLU A 156 -12.38 3.82 -5.29
C GLU A 156 -13.77 3.35 -4.83
N ASN A 157 -14.83 4.14 -5.07
CA ASN A 157 -16.19 3.77 -4.66
C ASN A 157 -16.73 2.65 -5.54
N LEU A 158 -16.46 2.73 -6.85
CA LEU A 158 -16.79 1.67 -7.79
C LEU A 158 -16.04 0.38 -7.41
N ALA A 159 -14.73 0.48 -7.12
CA ALA A 159 -13.94 -0.67 -6.72
C ALA A 159 -14.44 -1.32 -5.43
N LYS A 160 -14.81 -0.53 -4.41
CA LYS A 160 -15.44 -1.05 -3.18
C LYS A 160 -16.76 -1.76 -3.47
N GLY A 161 -17.60 -1.18 -4.34
CA GLY A 161 -18.85 -1.81 -4.78
C GLY A 161 -18.63 -3.14 -5.49
N LEU A 162 -17.66 -3.21 -6.40
CA LEU A 162 -17.28 -4.43 -7.10
C LEU A 162 -16.71 -5.49 -6.13
N PHE A 163 -15.88 -5.06 -5.17
CA PHE A 163 -15.37 -5.95 -4.13
C PHE A 163 -16.50 -6.56 -3.31
N ALA A 164 -17.40 -5.72 -2.80
CA ALA A 164 -18.55 -6.17 -2.00
C ALA A 164 -19.47 -7.11 -2.80
N LYS A 165 -19.68 -6.84 -4.09
CA LYS A 165 -20.55 -7.64 -4.96
C LYS A 165 -19.99 -9.05 -5.23
N TYR A 166 -18.68 -9.18 -5.46
CA TYR A 166 -18.10 -10.43 -5.98
C TYR A 166 -17.27 -11.19 -4.95
N ILE A 167 -16.63 -10.51 -4.01
CA ILE A 167 -15.74 -11.13 -3.04
C ILE A 167 -16.42 -11.25 -1.68
N GLY A 168 -17.26 -10.27 -1.37
CA GLY A 168 -18.00 -10.21 -0.12
C GLY A 168 -17.28 -9.38 0.95
N GLY A 169 -18.05 -8.90 1.90
CA GLY A 169 -17.62 -8.21 3.11
C GLY A 169 -17.95 -9.04 4.32
#